data_19b4a5c2e3606795bee58cec91500715
#
_entry.id   19b4a5c2e3606795bee58cec91500715
#
_cell.length_a   1.000
_cell.length_b   1.000
_cell.length_c   1.000
_cell.angle_alpha   90.00
_cell.angle_beta   90.00
_cell.angle_gamma   90.00
#
_symmetry.space_group_name_H-M   'P 1'
#
loop_
_entity.id
_entity.type
_entity.pdbx_description
1 polymer ?
#
loop_
_entity_poly.entity_id
_entity_poly.type
_entity_poly.pdbx_seq_one_letter_code
_entity_poly.pdbx_strand_id
1 'polypeptide(L)'
;MNEIAVTALLIAALFLILASGVWIGLTLSGVAWIGMQLFSSRPGGDAMALTIWGSASSWTLTALPLFVWMGEILFRTRLSQDMFKGLAPWMQWLPGRLLHTNVIGCAIFAAVSGSSAATCATIGKMSLPELARRGYPPELTIGSLAGAGTLGLLIPPSIIMIVYGVSADVSIARLFIAGVIPGILLAALFSGYLVVWGLLNPQRVPPADPPTSLGHKLRESRHLIPVVLLIGAVLGSIYTGIATATEAAAVGVIGALVLSALQGSLSWASFRDALMGGTRLYCMIALILAGASFLTLSMGYIGLPRHLAEWIGSLGLTPFALILALMLFYVLLGCFLDGISMVVLTMGVILPTVQKAGIDLLWFGIFVVLVVEMAQITPPVGFNLFVLQGMTRREVGWIARVTLPFFLLMVAAVLLIWYFPGLVTALPRQMSG
;
A
#
# COMPACT_ATOMS: atom_id res chain seq x y z
N MET A 1 -25.66 -29.39 8.98
CA MET A 1 -25.84 -27.94 9.32
C MET A 1 -26.10 -27.22 8.03
N ASN A 2 -26.98 -26.20 8.06
CA ASN A 2 -27.20 -25.36 6.89
C ASN A 2 -25.89 -24.56 6.58
N GLU A 3 -25.52 -24.38 5.33
CA GLU A 3 -24.27 -23.74 4.89
C GLU A 3 -24.09 -22.32 5.50
N ILE A 4 -25.19 -21.59 5.66
CA ILE A 4 -25.22 -20.29 6.34
C ILE A 4 -24.77 -20.40 7.79
N ALA A 5 -25.19 -21.48 8.48
CA ALA A 5 -24.81 -21.72 9.89
C ALA A 5 -23.31 -22.07 10.01
N VAL A 6 -22.75 -22.82 9.06
CA VAL A 6 -21.30 -23.11 8.99
C VAL A 6 -20.50 -21.82 8.79
N THR A 7 -20.92 -21.00 7.84
CA THR A 7 -20.28 -19.71 7.56
C THR A 7 -20.33 -18.79 8.78
N ALA A 8 -21.51 -18.66 9.38
CA ALA A 8 -21.69 -17.82 10.58
C ALA A 8 -20.83 -18.32 11.76
N LEU A 9 -20.73 -19.64 11.95
CA LEU A 9 -19.89 -20.23 13.00
C LEU A 9 -18.40 -19.91 12.78
N LEU A 10 -17.90 -20.06 11.54
CA LEU A 10 -16.49 -19.79 11.23
C LEU A 10 -16.15 -18.29 11.32
N ILE A 11 -17.07 -17.41 10.90
CA ILE A 11 -16.93 -15.96 11.08
C ILE A 11 -16.96 -15.61 12.57
N ALA A 12 -17.86 -16.17 13.35
CA ALA A 12 -17.93 -15.95 14.80
C ALA A 12 -16.64 -16.45 15.48
N ALA A 13 -16.14 -17.64 15.12
CA ALA A 13 -14.88 -18.15 15.62
C ALA A 13 -13.70 -17.21 15.27
N LEU A 14 -13.65 -16.70 14.04
CA LEU A 14 -12.64 -15.74 13.61
C LEU A 14 -12.62 -14.50 14.51
N PHE A 15 -13.78 -13.85 14.69
CA PHE A 15 -13.85 -12.63 15.50
C PHE A 15 -13.62 -12.89 17.00
N LEU A 16 -14.07 -14.02 17.53
CA LEU A 16 -13.82 -14.38 18.93
C LEU A 16 -12.34 -14.62 19.21
N ILE A 17 -11.64 -15.35 18.32
CA ILE A 17 -10.20 -15.60 18.47
C ILE A 17 -9.42 -14.29 18.27
N LEU A 18 -9.78 -13.45 17.29
CA LEU A 18 -9.16 -12.12 17.11
C LEU A 18 -9.39 -11.22 18.33
N ALA A 19 -10.61 -11.18 18.86
CA ALA A 19 -10.95 -10.37 20.03
C ALA A 19 -10.21 -10.83 21.31
N SER A 20 -9.77 -12.08 21.38
CA SER A 20 -8.93 -12.59 22.47
C SER A 20 -7.45 -12.14 22.38
N GLY A 21 -7.07 -11.37 21.34
CA GLY A 21 -5.71 -10.86 21.16
C GLY A 21 -4.73 -11.85 20.52
N VAL A 22 -5.20 -12.95 19.97
CA VAL A 22 -4.36 -13.90 19.21
C VAL A 22 -3.92 -13.28 17.90
N TRP A 23 -2.68 -13.52 17.51
CA TRP A 23 -2.13 -13.01 16.25
C TRP A 23 -2.93 -13.50 15.04
N ILE A 24 -3.14 -12.61 14.07
CA ILE A 24 -3.99 -12.85 12.90
C ILE A 24 -3.64 -14.15 12.18
N GLY A 25 -2.34 -14.40 11.90
CA GLY A 25 -1.91 -15.62 11.21
C GLY A 25 -2.26 -16.90 11.97
N LEU A 26 -2.17 -16.90 13.31
CA LEU A 26 -2.57 -18.02 14.15
C LEU A 26 -4.10 -18.16 14.21
N THR A 27 -4.82 -17.05 14.24
CA THR A 27 -6.29 -17.04 14.18
C THR A 27 -6.78 -17.65 12.88
N LEU A 28 -6.21 -17.26 11.73
CA LEU A 28 -6.56 -17.83 10.42
C LEU A 28 -6.30 -19.34 10.38
N SER A 29 -5.12 -19.77 10.88
CA SER A 29 -4.78 -21.20 10.98
C SER A 29 -5.74 -21.96 11.90
N GLY A 30 -6.12 -21.36 13.04
CA GLY A 30 -7.05 -21.96 14.00
C GLY A 30 -8.47 -22.12 13.42
N VAL A 31 -8.99 -21.10 12.76
CA VAL A 31 -10.30 -21.15 12.09
C VAL A 31 -10.29 -22.17 10.95
N ALA A 32 -9.20 -22.21 10.16
CA ALA A 32 -9.02 -23.21 9.11
C ALA A 32 -9.03 -24.64 9.68
N TRP A 33 -8.32 -24.83 10.80
CA TRP A 33 -8.28 -26.11 11.52
C TRP A 33 -9.66 -26.53 12.01
N ILE A 34 -10.40 -25.63 12.67
CA ILE A 34 -11.79 -25.87 13.12
C ILE A 34 -12.66 -26.24 11.92
N GLY A 35 -12.56 -25.51 10.81
CA GLY A 35 -13.30 -25.80 9.58
C GLY A 35 -13.00 -27.18 9.01
N MET A 36 -11.73 -27.57 8.96
CA MET A 36 -11.30 -28.89 8.49
C MET A 36 -11.82 -30.02 9.40
N GLN A 37 -11.73 -29.85 10.73
CA GLN A 37 -12.13 -30.87 11.70
C GLN A 37 -13.65 -31.07 11.73
N LEU A 38 -14.43 -30.02 11.61
CA LEU A 38 -15.89 -30.08 11.76
C LEU A 38 -16.61 -30.40 10.44
N PHE A 39 -16.06 -29.99 9.30
CA PHE A 39 -16.79 -29.97 8.02
C PHE A 39 -16.06 -30.67 6.86
N SER A 40 -14.88 -31.26 7.11
CA SER A 40 -14.13 -32.01 6.10
C SER A 40 -13.75 -33.38 6.60
N SER A 41 -13.79 -34.40 5.73
CA SER A 41 -13.28 -35.74 6.03
C SER A 41 -11.78 -35.91 5.75
N ARG A 42 -11.10 -34.83 5.29
CA ARG A 42 -9.68 -34.88 4.93
C ARG A 42 -8.80 -34.65 6.16
N PRO A 43 -7.59 -35.27 6.21
CA PRO A 43 -6.67 -35.07 7.34
C PRO A 43 -6.19 -33.62 7.38
N GLY A 44 -6.59 -32.88 8.41
CA GLY A 44 -6.30 -31.45 8.55
C GLY A 44 -4.79 -31.14 8.73
N GLY A 45 -4.06 -32.06 9.43
CA GLY A 45 -2.62 -31.87 9.68
C GLY A 45 -1.77 -31.93 8.41
N ASP A 46 -2.00 -32.92 7.57
CA ASP A 46 -1.28 -33.07 6.30
C ASP A 46 -1.62 -31.92 5.33
N ALA A 47 -2.91 -31.56 5.26
CA ALA A 47 -3.39 -30.43 4.47
C ALA A 47 -2.72 -29.11 4.91
N MET A 48 -2.64 -28.87 6.22
CA MET A 48 -1.98 -27.71 6.80
C MET A 48 -0.47 -27.68 6.46
N ALA A 49 0.23 -28.79 6.72
CA ALA A 49 1.67 -28.87 6.51
C ALA A 49 2.05 -28.64 5.03
N LEU A 50 1.36 -29.32 4.10
CA LEU A 50 1.61 -29.19 2.67
C LEU A 50 1.29 -27.80 2.14
N THR A 51 0.20 -27.19 2.61
CA THR A 51 -0.22 -25.85 2.14
C THR A 51 0.70 -24.76 2.67
N ILE A 52 1.07 -24.81 3.94
CA ILE A 52 2.01 -23.87 4.55
C ILE A 52 3.38 -23.99 3.90
N TRP A 53 3.88 -25.22 3.70
CA TRP A 53 5.14 -25.45 3.03
C TRP A 53 5.12 -24.93 1.59
N GLY A 54 4.11 -25.27 0.81
CA GLY A 54 3.95 -24.82 -0.59
C GLY A 54 3.90 -23.29 -0.71
N SER A 55 3.18 -22.62 0.19
CA SER A 55 3.11 -21.16 0.26
C SER A 55 4.45 -20.54 0.66
N ALA A 56 5.08 -21.04 1.73
CA ALA A 56 6.31 -20.49 2.29
C ALA A 56 7.56 -20.72 1.41
N SER A 57 7.58 -21.80 0.62
CA SER A 57 8.70 -22.14 -0.27
C SER A 57 8.61 -21.48 -1.66
N SER A 58 7.60 -20.64 -1.90
CA SER A 58 7.44 -19.94 -3.18
C SER A 58 8.58 -18.95 -3.43
N TRP A 59 9.29 -19.12 -4.56
CA TRP A 59 10.34 -18.19 -4.98
C TRP A 59 9.84 -16.75 -5.15
N THR A 60 8.62 -16.59 -5.57
CA THR A 60 7.96 -15.29 -5.75
C THR A 60 7.89 -14.48 -4.45
N LEU A 61 7.74 -15.16 -3.30
CA LEU A 61 7.75 -14.53 -1.98
C LEU A 61 9.10 -13.94 -1.59
N THR A 62 10.20 -14.35 -2.21
CA THR A 62 11.56 -13.84 -1.90
C THR A 62 11.70 -12.35 -2.22
N ALA A 63 10.91 -11.81 -3.15
CA ALA A 63 10.87 -10.38 -3.41
C ALA A 63 10.43 -9.57 -2.19
N LEU A 64 9.52 -10.11 -1.38
CA LEU A 64 8.93 -9.41 -0.24
C LEU A 64 9.95 -9.01 0.84
N PRO A 65 10.74 -9.92 1.43
CA PRO A 65 11.74 -9.56 2.44
C PRO A 65 12.80 -8.60 1.89
N LEU A 66 13.17 -8.72 0.62
CA LEU A 66 14.17 -7.86 0.01
C LEU A 66 13.64 -6.42 -0.16
N PHE A 67 12.43 -6.21 -0.69
CA PHE A 67 11.84 -4.88 -0.79
C PHE A 67 11.57 -4.25 0.59
N VAL A 68 11.10 -5.05 1.54
CA VAL A 68 10.92 -4.58 2.92
C VAL A 68 12.26 -4.13 3.52
N TRP A 69 13.32 -4.90 3.33
CA TRP A 69 14.65 -4.55 3.85
C TRP A 69 15.24 -3.33 3.14
N MET A 70 15.07 -3.21 1.83
CA MET A 70 15.42 -2.00 1.07
C MET A 70 14.74 -0.75 1.68
N GLY A 71 13.45 -0.82 1.92
CA GLY A 71 12.68 0.26 2.54
C GLY A 71 13.20 0.61 3.95
N GLU A 72 13.50 -0.40 4.78
CA GLU A 72 14.05 -0.25 6.13
C GLU A 72 15.45 0.41 6.14
N ILE A 73 16.30 0.10 5.16
CA ILE A 73 17.61 0.75 5.00
C ILE A 73 17.39 2.24 4.67
N LEU A 74 16.59 2.52 3.65
CA LEU A 74 16.38 3.89 3.16
C LEU A 74 15.65 4.79 4.18
N PHE A 75 14.75 4.20 4.98
CA PHE A 75 14.07 4.91 6.08
C PHE A 75 15.05 5.51 7.10
N ARG A 76 16.24 4.91 7.28
CA ARG A 76 17.28 5.34 8.23
C ARG A 76 18.33 6.28 7.62
N THR A 77 18.22 6.58 6.34
CA THR A 77 19.11 7.52 5.64
C THR A 77 18.62 8.97 5.77
N ARG A 78 19.41 9.91 5.28
CA ARG A 78 19.03 11.34 5.17
C ARG A 78 18.12 11.63 3.96
N LEU A 79 17.61 10.58 3.32
CA LEU A 79 16.87 10.67 2.06
C LEU A 79 15.72 11.66 2.11
N SER A 80 14.90 11.65 3.17
CA SER A 80 13.76 12.57 3.29
C SER A 80 14.18 14.04 3.37
N GLN A 81 15.31 14.32 4.06
CA GLN A 81 15.86 15.68 4.16
C GLN A 81 16.37 16.16 2.80
N ASP A 82 17.09 15.30 2.10
CA ASP A 82 17.64 15.58 0.79
C ASP A 82 16.53 15.77 -0.24
N MET A 83 15.48 14.97 -0.17
CA MET A 83 14.29 15.12 -1.02
C MET A 83 13.59 16.46 -0.80
N PHE A 84 13.38 16.87 0.44
CA PHE A 84 12.76 18.15 0.72
C PHE A 84 13.59 19.32 0.17
N LYS A 85 14.92 19.30 0.39
CA LYS A 85 15.84 20.33 -0.14
C LYS A 85 15.78 20.40 -1.67
N GLY A 86 15.76 19.23 -2.33
CA GLY A 86 15.72 19.16 -3.79
C GLY A 86 14.38 19.60 -4.38
N LEU A 87 13.26 19.36 -3.70
CA LEU A 87 11.92 19.65 -4.18
C LEU A 87 11.45 21.08 -3.88
N ALA A 88 11.75 21.59 -2.69
CA ALA A 88 11.23 22.88 -2.20
C ALA A 88 11.41 24.05 -3.18
N PRO A 89 12.58 24.25 -3.84
CA PRO A 89 12.76 25.35 -4.80
C PRO A 89 11.87 25.26 -6.05
N TRP A 90 11.45 24.05 -6.43
CA TRP A 90 10.58 23.82 -7.58
C TRP A 90 9.11 24.02 -7.28
N MET A 91 8.70 23.88 -6.02
CA MET A 91 7.29 23.98 -5.63
C MET A 91 6.82 25.43 -5.45
N GLN A 92 7.73 26.39 -5.36
CA GLN A 92 7.42 27.79 -5.07
C GLN A 92 6.53 28.49 -6.12
N TRP A 93 6.55 28.04 -7.36
CA TRP A 93 5.76 28.63 -8.45
C TRP A 93 4.32 28.08 -8.53
N LEU A 94 4.07 26.91 -7.92
CA LEU A 94 2.74 26.30 -7.91
C LEU A 94 1.83 27.01 -6.90
N PRO A 95 0.52 27.22 -7.20
CA PRO A 95 -0.46 27.61 -6.20
C PRO A 95 -0.49 26.55 -5.08
N GLY A 96 -0.47 26.97 -3.79
CA GLY A 96 -0.29 26.05 -2.66
C GLY A 96 1.17 25.80 -2.28
N ARG A 97 2.13 26.12 -3.16
CA ARG A 97 3.60 26.13 -2.90
C ARG A 97 4.10 24.86 -2.21
N LEU A 98 4.70 25.00 -1.02
CA LEU A 98 5.34 23.88 -0.31
C LEU A 98 4.38 22.78 0.16
N LEU A 99 3.05 22.97 0.11
CA LEU A 99 2.11 21.87 0.34
C LEU A 99 2.32 20.72 -0.65
N HIS A 100 2.76 21.03 -1.89
CA HIS A 100 3.07 20.02 -2.91
C HIS A 100 4.27 19.15 -2.54
N THR A 101 5.15 19.60 -1.62
CA THR A 101 6.26 18.76 -1.14
C THR A 101 5.76 17.51 -0.40
N ASN A 102 4.59 17.56 0.25
CA ASN A 102 3.97 16.39 0.83
C ASN A 102 3.61 15.38 -0.26
N VAL A 103 2.93 15.82 -1.33
CA VAL A 103 2.45 14.91 -2.38
C VAL A 103 3.62 14.34 -3.18
N ILE A 104 4.50 15.20 -3.71
CA ILE A 104 5.61 14.77 -4.57
C ILE A 104 6.66 14.02 -3.74
N GLY A 105 6.94 14.50 -2.52
CA GLY A 105 7.83 13.82 -1.59
C GLY A 105 7.32 12.42 -1.22
N CYS A 106 6.04 12.28 -0.88
CA CYS A 106 5.43 10.97 -0.65
C CYS A 106 5.46 10.10 -1.89
N ALA A 107 5.17 10.64 -3.10
CA ALA A 107 5.20 9.87 -4.34
C ALA A 107 6.60 9.29 -4.64
N ILE A 108 7.66 10.10 -4.48
CA ILE A 108 9.04 9.64 -4.69
C ILE A 108 9.44 8.65 -3.58
N PHE A 109 9.14 8.96 -2.31
CA PHE A 109 9.51 8.07 -1.20
C PHE A 109 8.72 6.76 -1.23
N ALA A 110 7.47 6.77 -1.70
CA ALA A 110 6.65 5.59 -1.92
C ALA A 110 7.37 4.55 -2.79
N ALA A 111 8.00 5.00 -3.88
CA ALA A 111 8.73 4.15 -4.82
C ALA A 111 9.97 3.44 -4.21
N VAL A 112 10.28 3.70 -2.95
CA VAL A 112 11.38 3.02 -2.24
C VAL A 112 10.95 2.42 -0.89
N SER A 113 9.82 2.87 -0.31
CA SER A 113 9.38 2.43 1.02
C SER A 113 8.41 1.25 0.98
N GLY A 114 7.54 1.21 -0.03
CA GLY A 114 6.49 0.19 -0.15
C GLY A 114 5.47 0.16 0.99
N SER A 115 5.39 1.23 1.82
CA SER A 115 4.55 1.31 3.01
C SER A 115 3.98 2.71 3.21
N SER A 116 2.66 2.83 3.37
CA SER A 116 1.97 4.11 3.60
C SER A 116 2.36 4.74 4.93
N ALA A 117 2.40 3.97 6.00
CA ALA A 117 2.76 4.46 7.33
C ALA A 117 4.21 4.96 7.37
N ALA A 118 5.16 4.22 6.76
CA ALA A 118 6.55 4.63 6.66
C ALA A 118 6.71 5.90 5.82
N THR A 119 5.99 5.99 4.69
CA THR A 119 5.98 7.17 3.82
C THR A 119 5.45 8.40 4.56
N CYS A 120 4.28 8.27 5.20
CA CYS A 120 3.67 9.33 5.98
C CYS A 120 4.58 9.80 7.13
N ALA A 121 5.16 8.86 7.89
CA ALA A 121 6.04 9.17 9.02
C ALA A 121 7.32 9.87 8.57
N THR A 122 7.96 9.39 7.49
CA THR A 122 9.25 9.89 7.01
C THR A 122 9.14 11.30 6.44
N ILE A 123 8.19 11.51 5.54
CA ILE A 123 7.94 12.82 4.94
C ILE A 123 7.41 13.78 6.01
N GLY A 124 6.52 13.31 6.89
CA GLY A 124 5.96 14.12 7.96
C GLY A 124 6.98 14.65 8.96
N LYS A 125 8.01 13.87 9.31
CA LYS A 125 9.10 14.35 10.20
C LYS A 125 9.78 15.62 9.67
N MET A 126 9.83 15.78 8.36
CA MET A 126 10.44 16.93 7.69
C MET A 126 9.43 18.02 7.39
N SER A 127 8.32 17.65 6.74
CA SER A 127 7.39 18.63 6.18
C SER A 127 6.55 19.30 7.26
N LEU A 128 6.09 18.58 8.30
CA LEU A 128 5.23 19.17 9.33
C LEU A 128 5.88 20.33 10.09
N PRO A 129 7.11 20.21 10.65
CA PRO A 129 7.76 21.33 11.33
C PRO A 129 8.06 22.48 10.38
N GLU A 130 8.50 22.20 9.15
CA GLU A 130 8.88 23.23 8.17
C GLU A 130 7.67 24.01 7.68
N LEU A 131 6.56 23.33 7.34
CA LEU A 131 5.33 23.99 6.93
C LEU A 131 4.68 24.77 8.07
N ALA A 132 4.71 24.24 9.31
CA ALA A 132 4.23 24.95 10.50
C ALA A 132 5.06 26.21 10.76
N ARG A 133 6.41 26.14 10.71
CA ARG A 133 7.30 27.28 10.89
C ARG A 133 7.03 28.39 9.87
N ARG A 134 6.63 28.04 8.65
CA ARG A 134 6.30 28.97 7.57
C ARG A 134 4.86 29.46 7.59
N GLY A 135 4.04 29.04 8.54
CA GLY A 135 2.66 29.49 8.73
C GLY A 135 1.64 28.87 7.77
N TYR A 136 1.91 27.68 7.22
CA TYR A 136 0.92 26.96 6.43
C TYR A 136 -0.26 26.47 7.29
N PRO A 137 -1.50 26.47 6.75
CA PRO A 137 -2.67 25.99 7.49
C PRO A 137 -2.50 24.54 7.95
N PRO A 138 -2.69 24.23 9.24
CA PRO A 138 -2.54 22.85 9.75
C PRO A 138 -3.47 21.85 9.07
N GLU A 139 -4.68 22.29 8.67
CA GLU A 139 -5.67 21.45 8.01
C GLU A 139 -5.14 20.90 6.67
N LEU A 140 -4.50 21.76 5.89
CA LEU A 140 -3.93 21.38 4.59
C LEU A 140 -2.61 20.62 4.76
N THR A 141 -1.78 21.05 5.70
CA THR A 141 -0.50 20.41 5.98
C THR A 141 -0.69 18.96 6.41
N ILE A 142 -1.61 18.71 7.36
CA ILE A 142 -1.88 17.38 7.89
C ILE A 142 -2.73 16.57 6.92
N GLY A 143 -3.79 17.16 6.35
CA GLY A 143 -4.67 16.48 5.41
C GLY A 143 -3.93 16.04 4.13
N SER A 144 -3.10 16.91 3.54
CA SER A 144 -2.30 16.55 2.35
C SER A 144 -1.27 15.47 2.63
N LEU A 145 -0.67 15.47 3.84
CA LEU A 145 0.28 14.43 4.22
C LEU A 145 -0.42 13.10 4.49
N ALA A 146 -1.60 13.10 5.13
CA ALA A 146 -2.42 11.90 5.33
C ALA A 146 -2.79 11.25 4.00
N GLY A 147 -3.33 12.06 3.08
CA GLY A 147 -3.67 11.60 1.74
C GLY A 147 -2.44 11.17 0.95
N ALA A 148 -1.40 11.99 0.86
CA ALA A 148 -0.19 11.66 0.11
C ALA A 148 0.55 10.43 0.67
N GLY A 149 0.48 10.18 1.98
CA GLY A 149 1.02 8.97 2.60
C GLY A 149 0.46 7.70 1.98
N THR A 150 -0.80 7.72 1.52
CA THR A 150 -1.43 6.57 0.86
C THR A 150 -0.78 6.18 -0.48
N LEU A 151 -0.01 7.05 -1.10
CA LEU A 151 0.79 6.68 -2.27
C LEU A 151 1.83 5.59 -1.96
N GLY A 152 2.14 5.38 -0.66
CA GLY A 152 3.17 4.46 -0.18
C GLY A 152 2.95 2.98 -0.51
N LEU A 153 1.71 2.54 -0.73
CA LEU A 153 1.40 1.17 -1.18
C LEU A 153 0.92 1.15 -2.64
N LEU A 154 0.56 2.30 -3.23
CA LEU A 154 0.09 2.35 -4.61
C LEU A 154 1.23 2.49 -5.63
N ILE A 155 2.24 3.31 -5.31
CA ILE A 155 3.42 3.48 -6.18
C ILE A 155 4.40 2.33 -5.90
N PRO A 156 4.76 1.52 -6.93
CA PRO A 156 5.63 0.38 -6.74
C PRO A 156 7.10 0.78 -6.42
N PRO A 157 7.84 -0.11 -5.72
CA PRO A 157 7.43 -1.44 -5.23
C PRO A 157 6.50 -1.36 -4.02
N SER A 158 5.50 -2.23 -3.96
CA SER A 158 4.44 -2.21 -2.95
C SER A 158 4.30 -3.58 -2.27
N ILE A 159 4.30 -3.56 -0.94
CA ILE A 159 4.09 -4.78 -0.13
C ILE A 159 2.72 -5.40 -0.44
N ILE A 160 1.68 -4.59 -0.56
CA ILE A 160 0.32 -5.08 -0.85
C ILE A 160 0.22 -5.69 -2.25
N MET A 161 0.89 -5.11 -3.25
CA MET A 161 0.91 -5.70 -4.60
C MET A 161 1.62 -7.05 -4.62
N ILE A 162 2.69 -7.23 -3.82
CA ILE A 162 3.36 -8.53 -3.68
C ILE A 162 2.41 -9.54 -3.02
N VAL A 163 1.79 -9.16 -1.90
CA VAL A 163 0.86 -10.01 -1.16
C VAL A 163 -0.33 -10.41 -2.03
N TYR A 164 -0.92 -9.45 -2.75
CA TYR A 164 -2.00 -9.72 -3.70
C TYR A 164 -1.53 -10.64 -4.83
N GLY A 165 -0.39 -10.35 -5.45
CA GLY A 165 0.15 -11.14 -6.56
C GLY A 165 0.35 -12.61 -6.19
N VAL A 166 0.87 -12.87 -4.99
CA VAL A 166 1.02 -14.24 -4.43
C VAL A 166 -0.34 -14.88 -4.15
N SER A 167 -1.28 -14.12 -3.55
CA SER A 167 -2.59 -14.65 -3.17
C SER A 167 -3.51 -14.91 -4.37
N ALA A 168 -3.37 -14.13 -5.44
CA ALA A 168 -4.21 -14.19 -6.64
C ALA A 168 -3.53 -14.89 -7.83
N ASP A 169 -2.30 -15.39 -7.65
CA ASP A 169 -1.46 -15.96 -8.72
C ASP A 169 -1.29 -15.01 -9.92
N VAL A 170 -1.03 -13.73 -9.62
CA VAL A 170 -0.81 -12.67 -10.62
C VAL A 170 0.65 -12.22 -10.58
N SER A 171 1.25 -12.00 -11.74
CA SER A 171 2.64 -11.54 -11.85
C SER A 171 2.88 -10.24 -11.07
N ILE A 172 3.80 -10.27 -10.09
CA ILE A 172 4.18 -9.10 -9.28
C ILE A 172 4.80 -8.02 -10.17
N ALA A 173 5.62 -8.41 -11.15
CA ALA A 173 6.22 -7.48 -12.10
C ALA A 173 5.14 -6.69 -12.87
N ARG A 174 4.12 -7.39 -13.39
CA ARG A 174 3.00 -6.74 -14.09
C ARG A 174 2.16 -5.87 -13.16
N LEU A 175 1.95 -6.27 -11.90
CA LEU A 175 1.25 -5.46 -10.89
C LEU A 175 2.02 -4.17 -10.59
N PHE A 176 3.33 -4.24 -10.44
CA PHE A 176 4.15 -3.06 -10.21
C PHE A 176 4.01 -2.06 -11.35
N ILE A 177 4.15 -2.53 -12.59
CA ILE A 177 4.01 -1.67 -13.76
C ILE A 177 2.57 -1.13 -13.91
N ALA A 178 1.57 -1.93 -13.55
CA ALA A 178 0.17 -1.51 -13.53
C ALA A 178 -0.12 -0.39 -12.52
N GLY A 179 0.62 -0.33 -11.41
CA GLY A 179 0.47 0.69 -10.36
C GLY A 179 1.06 2.06 -10.71
N VAL A 180 1.95 2.14 -11.71
CA VAL A 180 2.66 3.39 -12.04
C VAL A 180 1.71 4.51 -12.47
N ILE A 181 0.87 4.27 -13.48
CA ILE A 181 -0.07 5.29 -13.98
C ILE A 181 -1.11 5.67 -12.91
N PRO A 182 -1.79 4.73 -12.24
CA PRO A 182 -2.70 5.07 -11.15
C PRO A 182 -2.03 5.84 -10.01
N GLY A 183 -0.77 5.53 -9.67
CA GLY A 183 0.00 6.27 -8.67
C GLY A 183 0.25 7.72 -9.08
N ILE A 184 0.67 7.95 -10.33
CA ILE A 184 0.85 9.29 -10.90
C ILE A 184 -0.50 10.03 -10.98
N LEU A 185 -1.58 9.36 -11.40
CA LEU A 185 -2.91 9.93 -11.45
C LEU A 185 -3.36 10.41 -10.07
N LEU A 186 -3.20 9.59 -9.04
CA LEU A 186 -3.59 9.96 -7.68
C LEU A 186 -2.75 11.12 -7.14
N ALA A 187 -1.44 11.13 -7.38
CA ALA A 187 -0.57 12.26 -7.04
C ALA A 187 -0.98 13.54 -7.78
N ALA A 188 -1.38 13.44 -9.05
CA ALA A 188 -1.88 14.56 -9.83
C ALA A 188 -3.23 15.08 -9.29
N LEU A 189 -4.15 14.20 -8.90
CA LEU A 189 -5.42 14.58 -8.26
C LEU A 189 -5.19 15.31 -6.94
N PHE A 190 -4.31 14.80 -6.09
CA PHE A 190 -3.95 15.45 -4.82
C PHE A 190 -3.30 16.81 -5.04
N SER A 191 -2.33 16.89 -5.97
CA SER A 191 -1.71 18.17 -6.33
C SER A 191 -2.72 19.13 -6.96
N GLY A 192 -3.58 18.66 -7.83
CA GLY A 192 -4.66 19.45 -8.44
C GLY A 192 -5.59 20.07 -7.39
N TYR A 193 -5.98 19.29 -6.37
CA TYR A 193 -6.75 19.83 -5.25
C TYR A 193 -6.00 20.95 -4.52
N LEU A 194 -4.70 20.78 -4.25
CA LEU A 194 -3.89 21.80 -3.59
C LEU A 194 -3.74 23.07 -4.46
N VAL A 195 -3.63 22.91 -5.78
CA VAL A 195 -3.63 24.04 -6.74
C VAL A 195 -4.95 24.80 -6.68
N VAL A 196 -6.08 24.11 -6.82
CA VAL A 196 -7.41 24.72 -6.77
C VAL A 196 -7.64 25.42 -5.43
N TRP A 197 -7.28 24.76 -4.34
CA TRP A 197 -7.40 25.36 -3.01
C TRP A 197 -6.52 26.62 -2.86
N GLY A 198 -5.27 26.57 -3.34
CA GLY A 198 -4.34 27.69 -3.29
C GLY A 198 -4.81 28.89 -4.12
N LEU A 199 -5.44 28.65 -5.28
CA LEU A 199 -6.04 29.69 -6.10
C LEU A 199 -7.27 30.34 -5.44
N LEU A 200 -8.09 29.52 -4.76
CA LEU A 200 -9.30 30.00 -4.06
C LEU A 200 -8.99 30.71 -2.73
N ASN A 201 -7.84 30.43 -2.12
CA ASN A 201 -7.46 30.95 -0.81
C ASN A 201 -6.05 31.59 -0.82
N PRO A 202 -5.77 32.57 -1.70
CA PRO A 202 -4.41 33.11 -1.85
C PRO A 202 -3.90 33.79 -0.57
N GLN A 203 -4.80 34.32 0.25
CA GLN A 203 -4.45 34.97 1.53
C GLN A 203 -4.01 33.99 2.62
N ARG A 204 -4.36 32.71 2.50
CA ARG A 204 -3.99 31.66 3.47
C ARG A 204 -2.71 30.91 3.06
N VAL A 205 -2.20 31.16 1.87
CA VAL A 205 -0.92 30.62 1.39
C VAL A 205 0.20 31.59 1.79
N PRO A 206 1.19 31.16 2.58
CA PRO A 206 2.30 32.02 2.97
C PRO A 206 3.04 32.60 1.75
N PRO A 207 3.71 33.76 1.88
CA PRO A 207 4.47 34.37 0.79
C PRO A 207 5.53 33.42 0.22
N ALA A 208 5.82 33.56 -1.08
CA ALA A 208 6.86 32.75 -1.72
C ALA A 208 8.23 33.11 -1.12
N ASP A 209 9.11 32.13 -1.05
CA ASP A 209 10.54 32.42 -0.81
C ASP A 209 11.09 33.32 -1.93
N PRO A 210 12.16 34.09 -1.67
CA PRO A 210 12.82 34.87 -2.70
C PRO A 210 13.12 34.02 -3.96
N PRO A 211 12.93 34.57 -5.16
CA PRO A 211 13.17 33.85 -6.39
C PRO A 211 14.61 33.32 -6.44
N THR A 212 14.77 32.04 -6.54
CA THR A 212 16.08 31.39 -6.68
C THR A 212 16.44 31.22 -8.15
N SER A 213 17.72 31.36 -8.49
CA SER A 213 18.19 31.14 -9.85
C SER A 213 18.00 29.70 -10.31
N LEU A 214 17.84 29.46 -11.61
CA LEU A 214 17.77 28.11 -12.18
C LEU A 214 18.99 27.26 -11.80
N GLY A 215 20.19 27.88 -11.75
CA GLY A 215 21.41 27.21 -11.32
C GLY A 215 21.32 26.69 -9.88
N HIS A 216 20.71 27.47 -8.97
CA HIS A 216 20.47 27.02 -7.59
C HIS A 216 19.48 25.87 -7.54
N LYS A 217 18.36 25.96 -8.28
CA LYS A 217 17.37 24.87 -8.35
C LYS A 217 17.99 23.56 -8.86
N LEU A 218 18.76 23.61 -9.93
CA LEU A 218 19.47 22.44 -10.48
C LEU A 218 20.51 21.90 -9.50
N ARG A 219 21.23 22.79 -8.80
CA ARG A 219 22.19 22.36 -7.77
C ARG A 219 21.51 21.63 -6.60
N GLU A 220 20.38 22.13 -6.14
CA GLU A 220 19.61 21.43 -5.08
C GLU A 220 18.98 20.13 -5.59
N SER A 221 18.55 20.06 -6.86
CA SER A 221 17.99 18.85 -7.46
C SER A 221 18.98 17.67 -7.49
N ARG A 222 20.29 17.91 -7.37
CA ARG A 222 21.29 16.83 -7.25
C ARG A 222 21.00 15.88 -6.08
N HIS A 223 20.34 16.40 -5.04
CA HIS A 223 19.93 15.61 -3.87
C HIS A 223 18.86 14.56 -4.20
N LEU A 224 18.13 14.72 -5.32
CA LEU A 224 17.13 13.74 -5.80
C LEU A 224 17.75 12.65 -6.68
N ILE A 225 18.92 12.92 -7.30
CA ILE A 225 19.54 12.00 -8.27
C ILE A 225 19.70 10.57 -7.71
N PRO A 226 20.24 10.37 -6.49
CA PRO A 226 20.45 9.02 -5.98
C PRO A 226 19.17 8.19 -5.88
N VAL A 227 18.09 8.80 -5.39
CA VAL A 227 16.81 8.09 -5.25
C VAL A 227 16.15 7.83 -6.61
N VAL A 228 16.22 8.80 -7.52
CA VAL A 228 15.65 8.65 -8.88
C VAL A 228 16.42 7.56 -9.65
N LEU A 229 17.74 7.50 -9.52
CA LEU A 229 18.55 6.43 -10.11
C LEU A 229 18.20 5.06 -9.52
N LEU A 230 18.01 4.97 -8.21
CA LEU A 230 17.61 3.71 -7.56
C LEU A 230 16.23 3.24 -8.05
N ILE A 231 15.24 4.14 -8.07
CA ILE A 231 13.90 3.85 -8.59
C ILE A 231 13.98 3.42 -10.07
N GLY A 232 14.74 4.19 -10.88
CA GLY A 232 14.94 3.89 -12.30
C GLY A 232 15.61 2.53 -12.53
N ALA A 233 16.59 2.16 -11.70
CA ALA A 233 17.25 0.86 -11.78
C ALA A 233 16.27 -0.29 -11.43
N VAL A 234 15.50 -0.14 -10.36
CA VAL A 234 14.55 -1.17 -9.90
C VAL A 234 13.38 -1.30 -10.88
N LEU A 235 12.60 -0.23 -11.10
CA LEU A 235 11.42 -0.29 -11.95
C LEU A 235 11.76 -0.42 -13.44
N GLY A 236 12.85 0.23 -13.87
CA GLY A 236 13.32 0.14 -15.25
C GLY A 236 13.78 -1.26 -15.62
N SER A 237 14.50 -1.97 -14.75
CA SER A 237 14.91 -3.35 -14.99
C SER A 237 13.72 -4.33 -15.08
N ILE A 238 12.67 -4.11 -14.27
CA ILE A 238 11.44 -4.88 -14.33
C ILE A 238 10.68 -4.60 -15.63
N TYR A 239 10.52 -3.31 -15.99
CA TYR A 239 9.78 -2.91 -17.18
C TYR A 239 10.40 -3.42 -18.47
N THR A 240 11.73 -3.38 -18.57
CA THR A 240 12.47 -3.87 -19.73
C THR A 240 12.60 -5.40 -19.79
N GLY A 241 12.14 -6.12 -18.77
CA GLY A 241 12.27 -7.58 -18.68
C GLY A 241 13.69 -8.07 -18.39
N ILE A 242 14.64 -7.16 -18.07
CA ILE A 242 16.02 -7.52 -17.72
C ILE A 242 16.08 -8.25 -16.37
N ALA A 243 15.22 -7.87 -15.43
CA ALA A 243 15.17 -8.47 -14.10
C ALA A 243 13.74 -8.85 -13.71
N THR A 244 13.61 -9.96 -13.02
CA THR A 244 12.40 -10.34 -12.28
C THR A 244 12.20 -9.42 -11.07
N ALA A 245 11.01 -9.44 -10.46
CA ALA A 245 10.75 -8.66 -9.25
C ALA A 245 11.74 -8.99 -8.11
N THR A 246 12.14 -10.26 -7.97
CA THR A 246 13.11 -10.71 -6.94
C THR A 246 14.53 -10.21 -7.21
N GLU A 247 14.99 -10.28 -8.45
CA GLU A 247 16.31 -9.77 -8.86
C GLU A 247 16.37 -8.25 -8.72
N ALA A 248 15.34 -7.54 -9.15
CA ALA A 248 15.23 -6.09 -8.98
C ALA A 248 15.23 -5.69 -7.50
N ALA A 249 14.59 -6.48 -6.62
CA ALA A 249 14.63 -6.27 -5.18
C ALA A 249 16.05 -6.41 -4.62
N ALA A 250 16.82 -7.41 -5.08
CA ALA A 250 18.22 -7.57 -4.68
C ALA A 250 19.08 -6.39 -5.13
N VAL A 251 18.92 -5.93 -6.39
CA VAL A 251 19.56 -4.70 -6.89
C VAL A 251 19.17 -3.49 -6.03
N GLY A 252 17.89 -3.39 -5.64
CA GLY A 252 17.38 -2.36 -4.77
C GLY A 252 18.06 -2.34 -3.38
N VAL A 253 18.23 -3.51 -2.76
CA VAL A 253 18.94 -3.65 -1.47
C VAL A 253 20.39 -3.20 -1.60
N ILE A 254 21.11 -3.69 -2.63
CA ILE A 254 22.51 -3.29 -2.88
C ILE A 254 22.60 -1.78 -3.08
N GLY A 255 21.73 -1.21 -3.92
CA GLY A 255 21.66 0.23 -4.16
C GLY A 255 21.38 1.03 -2.89
N ALA A 256 20.46 0.57 -2.03
CA ALA A 256 20.14 1.19 -0.75
C ALA A 256 21.32 1.17 0.21
N LEU A 257 22.06 0.06 0.28
CA LEU A 257 23.30 -0.06 1.09
C LEU A 257 24.40 0.89 0.59
N VAL A 258 24.61 0.94 -0.73
CA VAL A 258 25.60 1.85 -1.35
C VAL A 258 25.21 3.31 -1.06
N LEU A 259 23.95 3.69 -1.23
CA LEU A 259 23.48 5.04 -0.92
C LEU A 259 23.66 5.39 0.56
N SER A 260 23.32 4.46 1.46
CA SER A 260 23.51 4.63 2.90
C SER A 260 24.99 4.82 3.26
N ALA A 261 25.88 4.07 2.62
CA ALA A 261 27.33 4.21 2.79
C ALA A 261 27.84 5.55 2.28
N LEU A 262 27.46 5.96 1.07
CA LEU A 262 27.86 7.24 0.46
C LEU A 262 27.37 8.46 1.27
N GLN A 263 26.20 8.34 1.91
CA GLN A 263 25.66 9.37 2.79
C GLN A 263 26.24 9.35 4.20
N GLY A 264 27.13 8.39 4.52
CA GLY A 264 27.72 8.23 5.84
C GLY A 264 26.72 7.81 6.92
N SER A 265 25.55 7.28 6.53
CA SER A 265 24.49 6.80 7.45
C SER A 265 24.58 5.29 7.72
N LEU A 266 25.43 4.56 6.98
CA LEU A 266 25.64 3.14 7.18
C LEU A 266 26.60 2.90 8.35
N SER A 267 26.07 2.32 9.42
CA SER A 267 26.82 1.81 10.56
C SER A 267 26.39 0.38 10.86
N TRP A 268 27.15 -0.37 11.64
CA TRP A 268 26.74 -1.71 12.06
C TRP A 268 25.39 -1.68 12.81
N ALA A 269 25.17 -0.66 13.63
CA ALA A 269 23.90 -0.47 14.34
C ALA A 269 22.75 -0.22 13.37
N SER A 270 22.88 0.73 12.41
CA SER A 270 21.83 1.02 11.42
C SER A 270 21.55 -0.17 10.50
N PHE A 271 22.59 -0.92 10.09
CA PHE A 271 22.45 -2.13 9.30
C PHE A 271 21.67 -3.22 10.05
N ARG A 272 22.09 -3.52 11.30
CA ARG A 272 21.43 -4.51 12.16
C ARG A 272 19.98 -4.14 12.41
N ASP A 273 19.70 -2.87 12.73
CA ASP A 273 18.35 -2.40 13.02
C ASP A 273 17.46 -2.44 11.78
N ALA A 274 17.99 -2.13 10.58
CA ALA A 274 17.28 -2.29 9.32
C ALA A 274 16.96 -3.75 9.02
N LEU A 275 17.95 -4.64 9.21
CA LEU A 275 17.77 -6.07 9.01
C LEU A 275 16.73 -6.64 9.98
N MET A 276 16.82 -6.30 11.26
CA MET A 276 15.87 -6.78 12.27
C MET A 276 14.47 -6.22 12.07
N GLY A 277 14.35 -4.94 11.65
CA GLY A 277 13.06 -4.34 11.30
C GLY A 277 12.40 -5.06 10.13
N GLY A 278 13.16 -5.24 9.05
CA GLY A 278 12.70 -5.98 7.87
C GLY A 278 12.32 -7.43 8.17
N THR A 279 13.17 -8.14 8.95
CA THR A 279 12.89 -9.52 9.35
C THR A 279 11.62 -9.64 10.18
N ARG A 280 11.40 -8.77 11.17
CA ARG A 280 10.18 -8.78 12.00
C ARG A 280 8.93 -8.57 11.15
N LEU A 281 8.95 -7.60 10.25
CA LEU A 281 7.83 -7.32 9.36
C LEU A 281 7.58 -8.49 8.42
N TYR A 282 8.64 -9.05 7.81
CA TYR A 282 8.51 -10.21 6.94
C TYR A 282 7.94 -11.44 7.67
N CYS A 283 8.45 -11.78 8.85
CA CYS A 283 7.95 -12.91 9.64
C CYS A 283 6.46 -12.77 9.99
N MET A 284 6.03 -11.55 10.32
CA MET A 284 4.62 -11.26 10.55
C MET A 284 3.78 -11.54 9.28
N ILE A 285 4.21 -11.00 8.14
CA ILE A 285 3.50 -11.18 6.86
C ILE A 285 3.49 -12.66 6.45
N ALA A 286 4.63 -13.35 6.57
CA ALA A 286 4.75 -14.77 6.23
C ALA A 286 3.81 -15.64 7.07
N LEU A 287 3.67 -15.35 8.37
CA LEU A 287 2.74 -16.06 9.25
C LEU A 287 1.27 -15.83 8.83
N ILE A 288 0.93 -14.59 8.45
CA ILE A 288 -0.42 -14.26 7.97
C ILE A 288 -0.70 -14.99 6.66
N LEU A 289 0.23 -14.96 5.69
CA LEU A 289 0.10 -15.66 4.41
C LEU A 289 -0.05 -17.18 4.59
N ALA A 290 0.74 -17.78 5.47
CA ALA A 290 0.66 -19.20 5.80
C ALA A 290 -0.73 -19.58 6.35
N GLY A 291 -1.20 -18.80 7.33
CA GLY A 291 -2.54 -19.02 7.92
C GLY A 291 -3.67 -18.86 6.91
N ALA A 292 -3.57 -17.84 6.04
CA ALA A 292 -4.58 -17.60 5.03
C ALA A 292 -4.57 -18.61 3.90
N SER A 293 -3.41 -19.09 3.47
CA SER A 293 -3.33 -20.18 2.48
C SER A 293 -4.02 -21.43 2.99
N PHE A 294 -3.83 -21.78 4.26
CA PHE A 294 -4.53 -22.89 4.89
C PHE A 294 -6.03 -22.61 5.05
N LEU A 295 -6.42 -21.39 5.41
CA LEU A 295 -7.84 -21.00 5.48
C LEU A 295 -8.50 -21.10 4.11
N THR A 296 -7.86 -20.61 3.05
CA THR A 296 -8.36 -20.69 1.67
C THR A 296 -8.59 -22.14 1.26
N LEU A 297 -7.65 -23.04 1.56
CA LEU A 297 -7.81 -24.48 1.31
C LEU A 297 -8.99 -25.06 2.09
N SER A 298 -9.09 -24.76 3.38
CA SER A 298 -10.19 -25.20 4.24
C SER A 298 -11.54 -24.74 3.72
N MET A 299 -11.66 -23.46 3.39
CA MET A 299 -12.88 -22.87 2.80
C MET A 299 -13.23 -23.52 1.46
N GLY A 300 -12.22 -23.81 0.64
CA GLY A 300 -12.40 -24.52 -0.63
C GLY A 300 -13.02 -25.91 -0.45
N TYR A 301 -12.57 -26.66 0.55
CA TYR A 301 -13.14 -28.00 0.88
C TYR A 301 -14.57 -27.93 1.42
N ILE A 302 -14.91 -26.86 2.12
CA ILE A 302 -16.27 -26.60 2.63
C ILE A 302 -17.19 -26.09 1.50
N GLY A 303 -16.64 -25.59 0.37
CA GLY A 303 -17.40 -25.05 -0.74
C GLY A 303 -17.84 -23.58 -0.57
N LEU A 304 -17.41 -22.93 0.50
CA LEU A 304 -17.83 -21.56 0.85
C LEU A 304 -17.61 -20.53 -0.28
N PRO A 305 -16.44 -20.47 -0.96
CA PRO A 305 -16.22 -19.50 -2.03
C PRO A 305 -17.20 -19.68 -3.20
N ARG A 306 -17.52 -20.92 -3.54
CA ARG A 306 -18.46 -21.25 -4.61
C ARG A 306 -19.88 -20.78 -4.25
N HIS A 307 -20.36 -21.12 -3.05
CA HIS A 307 -21.70 -20.74 -2.60
C HIS A 307 -21.86 -19.21 -2.52
N LEU A 308 -20.83 -18.52 -2.03
CA LEU A 308 -20.84 -17.05 -2.00
C LEU A 308 -20.89 -16.45 -3.42
N ALA A 309 -20.09 -16.99 -4.34
CA ALA A 309 -20.10 -16.54 -5.73
C ALA A 309 -21.44 -16.80 -6.45
N GLU A 310 -22.12 -17.91 -6.10
CA GLU A 310 -23.46 -18.22 -6.60
C GLU A 310 -24.51 -17.28 -5.99
N TRP A 311 -24.46 -17.03 -4.68
CA TRP A 311 -25.34 -16.09 -3.99
C TRP A 311 -25.18 -14.67 -4.52
N ILE A 312 -23.96 -14.14 -4.64
CA ILE A 312 -23.69 -12.81 -5.23
C ILE A 312 -24.19 -12.77 -6.68
N GLY A 313 -23.96 -13.84 -7.45
CA GLY A 313 -24.48 -13.96 -8.81
C GLY A 313 -25.99 -13.90 -8.90
N SER A 314 -26.72 -14.45 -7.89
CA SER A 314 -28.17 -14.42 -7.81
C SER A 314 -28.73 -13.01 -7.54
N LEU A 315 -27.91 -12.10 -7.00
CA LEU A 315 -28.31 -10.70 -6.77
C LEU A 315 -28.38 -9.88 -8.08
N GLY A 316 -27.92 -10.43 -9.21
CA GLY A 316 -27.96 -9.75 -10.51
C GLY A 316 -27.15 -8.47 -10.57
N LEU A 317 -26.12 -8.34 -9.71
CA LEU A 317 -25.29 -7.12 -9.67
C LEU A 317 -24.52 -6.97 -10.97
N THR A 318 -24.53 -5.77 -11.52
CA THR A 318 -23.61 -5.42 -12.60
C THR A 318 -22.16 -5.44 -12.08
N PRO A 319 -21.14 -5.68 -12.93
CA PRO A 319 -19.75 -5.62 -12.49
C PRO A 319 -19.40 -4.30 -11.80
N PHE A 320 -19.98 -3.18 -12.22
CA PHE A 320 -19.79 -1.89 -11.58
C PHE A 320 -20.38 -1.85 -10.16
N ALA A 321 -21.61 -2.35 -9.99
CA ALA A 321 -22.25 -2.42 -8.67
C ALA A 321 -21.47 -3.34 -7.71
N LEU A 322 -20.89 -4.44 -8.23
CA LEU A 322 -20.00 -5.32 -7.46
C LEU A 322 -18.76 -4.56 -6.98
N ILE A 323 -18.10 -3.79 -7.85
CA ILE A 323 -16.92 -2.99 -7.48
C ILE A 323 -17.26 -1.95 -6.41
N LEU A 324 -18.40 -1.26 -6.52
CA LEU A 324 -18.85 -0.31 -5.50
C LEU A 324 -19.14 -1.00 -4.17
N ALA A 325 -19.81 -2.15 -4.20
CA ALA A 325 -20.06 -2.95 -3.00
C ALA A 325 -18.77 -3.43 -2.33
N LEU A 326 -17.79 -3.89 -3.13
CA LEU A 326 -16.48 -4.28 -2.64
C LEU A 326 -15.69 -3.09 -2.09
N MET A 327 -15.77 -1.92 -2.73
CA MET A 327 -15.14 -0.70 -2.20
C MET A 327 -15.68 -0.36 -0.81
N LEU A 328 -17.00 -0.36 -0.64
CA LEU A 328 -17.63 -0.13 0.67
C LEU A 328 -17.22 -1.20 1.68
N PHE A 329 -17.24 -2.48 1.27
CA PHE A 329 -16.85 -3.61 2.11
C PHE A 329 -15.40 -3.46 2.61
N TYR A 330 -14.44 -3.16 1.73
CA TYR A 330 -13.04 -3.00 2.10
C TYR A 330 -12.80 -1.77 2.99
N VAL A 331 -13.48 -0.66 2.74
CA VAL A 331 -13.40 0.53 3.61
C VAL A 331 -13.92 0.20 5.02
N LEU A 332 -15.05 -0.51 5.12
CA LEU A 332 -15.59 -0.95 6.42
C LEU A 332 -14.67 -1.96 7.10
N LEU A 333 -14.15 -2.94 6.36
CA LEU A 333 -13.24 -3.95 6.89
C LEU A 333 -11.94 -3.32 7.41
N GLY A 334 -11.43 -2.31 6.73
CA GLY A 334 -10.24 -1.57 7.13
C GLY A 334 -10.41 -0.69 8.37
N CYS A 335 -11.65 -0.52 8.84
CA CYS A 335 -11.90 0.04 10.17
C CYS A 335 -11.42 -0.89 11.30
N PHE A 336 -11.12 -2.16 11.01
CA PHE A 336 -10.78 -3.18 12.01
C PHE A 336 -9.46 -3.90 11.71
N LEU A 337 -9.07 -3.99 10.45
CA LEU A 337 -7.91 -4.76 9.98
C LEU A 337 -6.90 -3.86 9.27
N ASP A 338 -5.63 -4.25 9.34
CA ASP A 338 -4.58 -3.67 8.51
C ASP A 338 -4.68 -4.13 7.05
N GLY A 339 -4.02 -3.41 6.15
CA GLY A 339 -4.12 -3.65 4.71
C GLY A 339 -3.67 -5.04 4.26
N ILE A 340 -2.61 -5.58 4.86
CA ILE A 340 -2.09 -6.92 4.52
C ILE A 340 -3.12 -7.97 4.92
N SER A 341 -3.60 -7.89 6.16
CA SER A 341 -4.61 -8.80 6.70
C SER A 341 -5.92 -8.76 5.91
N MET A 342 -6.35 -7.57 5.47
CA MET A 342 -7.54 -7.43 4.62
C MET A 342 -7.39 -8.21 3.31
N VAL A 343 -6.27 -8.02 2.59
CA VAL A 343 -6.04 -8.70 1.32
C VAL A 343 -6.00 -10.21 1.52
N VAL A 344 -5.17 -10.66 2.45
CA VAL A 344 -4.92 -12.09 2.65
C VAL A 344 -6.18 -12.84 3.12
N LEU A 345 -6.98 -12.22 4.01
CA LEU A 345 -8.22 -12.80 4.51
C LEU A 345 -9.29 -12.94 3.44
N THR A 346 -9.37 -11.99 2.51
CA THR A 346 -10.51 -11.88 1.60
C THR A 346 -10.26 -12.52 0.24
N MET A 347 -9.00 -12.64 -0.21
CA MET A 347 -8.70 -13.11 -1.57
C MET A 347 -9.24 -14.52 -1.84
N GLY A 348 -9.09 -15.45 -0.90
CA GLY A 348 -9.60 -16.82 -1.06
C GLY A 348 -11.10 -16.91 -1.32
N VAL A 349 -11.86 -15.89 -0.90
CA VAL A 349 -13.33 -15.86 -1.02
C VAL A 349 -13.77 -14.93 -2.16
N ILE A 350 -13.12 -13.79 -2.35
CA ILE A 350 -13.55 -12.77 -3.32
C ILE A 350 -13.09 -13.07 -4.74
N LEU A 351 -11.89 -13.65 -4.93
CA LEU A 351 -11.34 -13.91 -6.26
C LEU A 351 -12.27 -14.73 -7.17
N PRO A 352 -12.88 -15.84 -6.72
CA PRO A 352 -13.82 -16.59 -7.57
C PRO A 352 -15.02 -15.75 -8.03
N THR A 353 -15.52 -14.87 -7.17
CA THR A 353 -16.63 -13.97 -7.50
C THR A 353 -16.23 -12.94 -8.55
N VAL A 354 -15.05 -12.34 -8.41
CA VAL A 354 -14.48 -11.35 -9.33
C VAL A 354 -14.22 -11.96 -10.71
N GLN A 355 -13.66 -13.18 -10.73
CA GLN A 355 -13.43 -13.93 -11.97
C GLN A 355 -14.75 -14.26 -12.69
N LYS A 356 -15.77 -14.72 -11.94
CA LYS A 356 -17.11 -15.00 -12.49
C LYS A 356 -17.79 -13.74 -13.04
N ALA A 357 -17.50 -12.57 -12.47
CA ALA A 357 -17.98 -11.27 -12.97
C ALA A 357 -17.20 -10.77 -14.19
N GLY A 358 -16.17 -11.49 -14.67
CA GLY A 358 -15.36 -11.14 -15.84
C GLY A 358 -14.40 -9.97 -15.61
N ILE A 359 -14.07 -9.65 -14.35
CA ILE A 359 -13.14 -8.56 -14.02
C ILE A 359 -11.71 -9.07 -14.13
N ASP A 360 -10.85 -8.32 -14.82
CA ASP A 360 -9.42 -8.62 -14.96
C ASP A 360 -8.72 -8.59 -13.61
N LEU A 361 -7.98 -9.65 -13.26
CA LEU A 361 -7.32 -9.78 -11.96
C LEU A 361 -6.16 -8.80 -11.77
N LEU A 362 -5.47 -8.40 -12.83
CA LEU A 362 -4.44 -7.37 -12.75
C LEU A 362 -5.06 -6.00 -12.39
N TRP A 363 -6.16 -5.66 -13.06
CA TRP A 363 -6.94 -4.45 -12.74
C TRP A 363 -7.49 -4.50 -11.32
N PHE A 364 -8.04 -5.65 -10.93
CA PHE A 364 -8.59 -5.84 -9.60
C PHE A 364 -7.53 -5.69 -8.50
N GLY A 365 -6.29 -6.11 -8.76
CA GLY A 365 -5.17 -5.89 -7.84
C GLY A 365 -4.92 -4.41 -7.54
N ILE A 366 -4.95 -3.55 -8.56
CA ILE A 366 -4.80 -2.10 -8.37
C ILE A 366 -6.01 -1.50 -7.64
N PHE A 367 -7.22 -1.98 -7.96
CA PHE A 367 -8.43 -1.61 -7.21
C PHE A 367 -8.28 -1.96 -5.72
N VAL A 368 -7.84 -3.19 -5.39
CA VAL A 368 -7.63 -3.63 -4.01
C VAL A 368 -6.62 -2.73 -3.29
N VAL A 369 -5.51 -2.39 -3.93
CA VAL A 369 -4.52 -1.46 -3.35
C VAL A 369 -5.17 -0.11 -3.04
N LEU A 370 -5.93 0.47 -3.96
CA LEU A 370 -6.60 1.76 -3.75
C LEU A 370 -7.57 1.71 -2.57
N VAL A 371 -8.40 0.67 -2.47
CA VAL A 371 -9.38 0.57 -1.36
C VAL A 371 -8.72 0.27 -0.02
N VAL A 372 -7.62 -0.49 -0.02
CA VAL A 372 -6.78 -0.67 1.17
C VAL A 372 -6.20 0.66 1.64
N GLU A 373 -5.71 1.48 0.70
CA GLU A 373 -5.18 2.81 1.02
C GLU A 373 -6.26 3.77 1.52
N MET A 374 -7.49 3.69 0.99
CA MET A 374 -8.62 4.43 1.53
C MET A 374 -8.87 4.07 3.00
N ALA A 375 -8.78 2.79 3.35
CA ALA A 375 -8.91 2.31 4.72
C ALA A 375 -7.80 2.85 5.65
N GLN A 376 -6.58 3.09 5.15
CA GLN A 376 -5.49 3.67 5.95
C GLN A 376 -5.77 5.09 6.47
N ILE A 377 -6.71 5.80 5.86
CA ILE A 377 -7.10 7.16 6.22
C ILE A 377 -8.56 7.26 6.71
N THR A 378 -9.17 6.11 7.00
CA THR A 378 -10.56 6.02 7.49
C THR A 378 -10.59 5.63 8.97
N PRO A 379 -11.27 6.39 9.86
CA PRO A 379 -11.42 6.02 11.24
C PRO A 379 -12.32 4.77 11.38
N PRO A 380 -12.21 3.99 12.51
CA PRO A 380 -11.45 4.27 13.73
C PRO A 380 -9.96 3.88 13.68
N VAL A 381 -9.50 2.96 12.82
CA VAL A 381 -8.14 2.40 12.91
C VAL A 381 -7.22 2.83 11.76
N GLY A 382 -7.55 3.83 10.96
CA GLY A 382 -6.67 4.28 9.87
C GLY A 382 -5.21 4.49 10.31
N PHE A 383 -4.27 3.63 9.86
CA PHE A 383 -2.88 3.66 10.33
C PHE A 383 -2.18 5.00 10.09
N ASN A 384 -2.42 5.65 8.96
CA ASN A 384 -1.87 6.98 8.68
C ASN A 384 -2.41 8.03 9.64
N LEU A 385 -3.68 7.89 10.10
CA LEU A 385 -4.26 8.79 11.09
C LEU A 385 -3.54 8.66 12.43
N PHE A 386 -3.21 7.45 12.87
CA PHE A 386 -2.45 7.22 14.10
C PHE A 386 -1.01 7.71 14.01
N VAL A 387 -0.34 7.50 12.87
CA VAL A 387 0.99 8.06 12.62
C VAL A 387 0.95 9.58 12.81
N LEU A 388 -0.02 10.25 12.19
CA LEU A 388 -0.18 11.70 12.29
C LEU A 388 -0.61 12.16 13.69
N GLN A 389 -1.46 11.39 14.38
CA GLN A 389 -1.79 11.66 15.78
C GLN A 389 -0.55 11.65 16.65
N GLY A 390 0.31 10.64 16.52
CA GLY A 390 1.57 10.54 17.25
C GLY A 390 2.51 11.72 16.99
N MET A 391 2.53 12.24 15.75
CA MET A 391 3.41 13.34 15.36
C MET A 391 2.85 14.73 15.73
N THR A 392 1.53 14.91 15.64
CA THR A 392 0.89 16.23 15.74
C THR A 392 0.14 16.44 17.05
N ARG A 393 -0.10 15.37 17.80
CA ARG A 393 -0.93 15.34 19.01
C ARG A 393 -2.37 15.85 18.80
N ARG A 394 -2.85 15.83 17.54
CA ARG A 394 -4.24 16.17 17.20
C ARG A 394 -5.12 14.93 17.36
N GLU A 395 -6.41 15.15 17.64
CA GLU A 395 -7.40 14.07 17.72
C GLU A 395 -7.58 13.37 16.37
N VAL A 396 -7.72 12.04 16.38
CA VAL A 396 -7.91 11.23 15.16
C VAL A 396 -9.13 11.69 14.36
N GLY A 397 -10.24 12.03 15.05
CA GLY A 397 -11.45 12.52 14.37
C GLY A 397 -11.25 13.85 13.62
N TRP A 398 -10.41 14.74 14.16
CA TRP A 398 -10.05 15.98 13.48
C TRP A 398 -9.15 15.69 12.25
N ILE A 399 -8.15 14.81 12.41
CA ILE A 399 -7.27 14.40 11.30
C ILE A 399 -8.09 13.76 10.19
N ALA A 400 -9.00 12.84 10.52
CA ALA A 400 -9.88 12.20 9.55
C ALA A 400 -10.75 13.23 8.78
N ARG A 401 -11.27 14.24 9.48
CA ARG A 401 -12.07 15.31 8.85
C ARG A 401 -11.26 16.11 7.83
N VAL A 402 -10.02 16.50 8.17
CA VAL A 402 -9.17 17.26 7.24
C VAL A 402 -8.61 16.41 6.10
N THR A 403 -8.64 15.09 6.23
CA THR A 403 -8.24 14.12 5.21
C THR A 403 -9.38 13.78 4.25
N LEU A 404 -10.64 14.07 4.60
CA LEU A 404 -11.82 13.73 3.81
C LEU A 404 -11.74 14.15 2.32
N PRO A 405 -11.25 15.35 1.94
CA PRO A 405 -11.10 15.70 0.54
C PRO A 405 -10.20 14.72 -0.23
N PHE A 406 -9.11 14.26 0.39
CA PHE A 406 -8.16 13.31 -0.20
C PHE A 406 -8.79 11.91 -0.34
N PHE A 407 -9.60 11.49 0.64
CA PHE A 407 -10.41 10.27 0.53
C PHE A 407 -11.36 10.32 -0.67
N LEU A 408 -12.07 11.41 -0.86
CA LEU A 408 -12.99 11.59 -1.99
C LEU A 408 -12.25 11.57 -3.34
N LEU A 409 -11.02 12.11 -3.40
CA LEU A 409 -10.19 12.02 -4.60
C LEU A 409 -9.75 10.58 -4.88
N MET A 410 -9.55 9.75 -3.86
CA MET A 410 -9.27 8.32 -4.05
C MET A 410 -10.52 7.58 -4.57
N VAL A 411 -11.71 7.91 -4.09
CA VAL A 411 -12.96 7.42 -4.70
C VAL A 411 -13.04 7.81 -6.17
N ALA A 412 -12.72 9.07 -6.49
CA ALA A 412 -12.66 9.52 -7.89
C ALA A 412 -11.62 8.76 -8.71
N ALA A 413 -10.44 8.44 -8.13
CA ALA A 413 -9.43 7.63 -8.80
C ALA A 413 -9.94 6.22 -9.10
N VAL A 414 -10.66 5.57 -8.16
CA VAL A 414 -11.30 4.26 -8.40
C VAL A 414 -12.30 4.34 -9.55
N LEU A 415 -13.15 5.37 -9.59
CA LEU A 415 -14.09 5.56 -10.69
C LEU A 415 -13.37 5.82 -12.02
N LEU A 416 -12.29 6.60 -12.02
CA LEU A 416 -11.50 6.87 -13.22
C LEU A 416 -10.86 5.61 -13.80
N ILE A 417 -10.26 4.75 -12.95
CA ILE A 417 -9.69 3.49 -13.45
C ILE A 417 -10.76 2.50 -13.91
N TRP A 418 -11.99 2.59 -13.38
CA TRP A 418 -13.12 1.79 -13.84
C TRP A 418 -13.55 2.22 -15.25
N TYR A 419 -13.80 3.50 -15.47
CA TYR A 419 -14.23 4.01 -16.78
C TYR A 419 -13.09 3.99 -17.83
N PHE A 420 -11.85 4.08 -17.39
CA PHE A 420 -10.66 4.06 -18.24
C PHE A 420 -9.68 2.95 -17.79
N PRO A 421 -10.02 1.65 -18.01
CA PRO A 421 -9.20 0.54 -17.53
C PRO A 421 -7.81 0.52 -18.19
N GLY A 422 -7.63 1.20 -19.32
CA GLY A 422 -6.32 1.43 -19.94
C GLY A 422 -5.32 2.13 -19.02
N LEU A 423 -5.76 2.94 -18.04
CA LEU A 423 -4.87 3.55 -17.04
C LEU A 423 -4.13 2.50 -16.19
N VAL A 424 -4.70 1.33 -16.03
CA VAL A 424 -4.08 0.20 -15.31
C VAL A 424 -3.36 -0.75 -16.27
N THR A 425 -3.96 -1.05 -17.44
CA THR A 425 -3.54 -2.16 -18.29
C THR A 425 -2.61 -1.77 -19.44
N ALA A 426 -2.49 -0.46 -19.76
CA ALA A 426 -1.73 -0.02 -20.94
C ALA A 426 -0.22 -0.34 -20.83
N LEU A 427 0.43 0.01 -19.73
CA LEU A 427 1.86 -0.26 -19.55
C LEU A 427 2.17 -1.76 -19.43
N PRO A 428 1.43 -2.57 -18.64
CA PRO A 428 1.67 -4.00 -18.57
C PRO A 428 1.50 -4.75 -19.91
N ARG A 429 0.66 -4.23 -20.82
CA ARG A 429 0.51 -4.82 -22.18
C ARG A 429 1.71 -4.56 -23.09
N GLN A 430 2.53 -3.56 -22.77
CA GLN A 430 3.72 -3.21 -23.56
C GLN A 430 5.00 -3.90 -23.04
N MET A 431 4.91 -4.58 -21.90
CA MET A 431 6.06 -5.34 -21.37
C MET A 431 6.39 -6.48 -22.30
N SER A 432 7.66 -6.57 -22.69
CA SER A 432 8.21 -7.70 -23.41
C SER A 432 8.44 -8.86 -22.44
N GLY A 433 7.62 -9.88 -22.51
CA GLY A 433 7.77 -11.09 -21.71
C GLY A 433 6.47 -11.58 -21.12
#